data_8eb3f4ba9d0d7d204068716862215668
#
_entry.id   8eb3f4ba9d0d7d204068716862215668
#
_cell.length_a   1.000
_cell.length_b   1.000
_cell.length_c   1.000
_cell.angle_alpha   90.00
_cell.angle_beta   90.00
_cell.angle_gamma   90.00
#
_symmetry.space_group_name_H-M   'P 1'
#
loop_
_entity.id
_entity.type
_entity.pdbx_description
1 polymer ?
#
loop_
_entity_poly.entity_id
_entity_poly.type
_entity_poly.pdbx_seq_one_letter_code
_entity_poly.pdbx_strand_id
1 'polypeptide(L)'
;MTKPISDRAEIALEYPDKLYVGTFERSSRFEAHVDPSGISLTLEHPGTDDVRKSIHMHLNFGLFADILRDLASTVGRIPKDDILHHDQFAQAVTELQRALVGIPTKN
;
A
#
# COMPACT_ATOMS: atom_id res chain seq x y z
N MET A 1 -2.80 -0.14 -14.38
CA MET A 1 -4.25 -0.39 -14.36
C MET A 1 -4.79 -0.24 -12.96
N THR A 2 -5.85 0.52 -12.77
CA THR A 2 -6.41 0.74 -11.44
C THR A 2 -7.39 -0.36 -11.05
N LYS A 3 -7.49 -0.60 -9.74
CA LYS A 3 -8.38 -1.62 -9.18
C LYS A 3 -9.21 -1.00 -8.06
N PRO A 4 -10.41 -1.53 -7.79
CA PRO A 4 -11.21 -1.02 -6.69
C PRO A 4 -10.54 -1.28 -5.34
N ILE A 5 -10.76 -0.33 -4.42
CA ILE A 5 -10.21 -0.44 -3.06
C ILE A 5 -11.09 -1.37 -2.22
N SER A 6 -10.45 -2.27 -1.47
CA SER A 6 -11.13 -3.05 -0.44
C SER A 6 -11.28 -2.18 0.79
N ASP A 7 -12.47 -2.21 1.42
CA ASP A 7 -12.73 -1.41 2.60
C ASP A 7 -12.49 0.08 2.35
N ARG A 8 -11.53 0.66 3.05
CA ARG A 8 -11.19 2.06 2.87
C ARG A 8 -9.74 2.31 3.28
N ALA A 9 -9.21 3.44 2.83
CA ALA A 9 -7.90 3.91 3.25
C ALA A 9 -8.02 5.33 3.78
N GLU A 10 -7.27 5.64 4.81
CA GLU A 10 -7.22 6.97 5.41
C GLU A 10 -5.82 7.52 5.28
N ILE A 11 -5.73 8.78 4.92
CA ILE A 11 -4.46 9.45 4.72
C ILE A 11 -4.50 10.79 5.42
N ALA A 12 -3.45 11.08 6.16
CA ALA A 12 -3.30 12.37 6.80
C ALA A 12 -1.92 12.92 6.44
N LEU A 13 -1.88 14.19 6.09
CA LEU A 13 -0.65 14.91 5.85
C LEU A 13 -0.64 16.11 6.77
N GLU A 14 0.27 16.08 7.75
CA GLU A 14 0.32 17.08 8.81
C GLU A 14 1.54 17.97 8.65
N TYR A 15 1.30 19.28 8.64
CA TYR A 15 2.33 20.29 8.72
C TYR A 15 2.19 21.04 10.05
N PRO A 16 3.19 21.80 10.48
CA PRO A 16 3.06 22.54 11.74
C PRO A 16 1.84 23.46 11.83
N ASP A 17 1.37 23.98 10.68
CA ASP A 17 0.25 24.92 10.64
C ASP A 17 -0.97 24.39 9.87
N LYS A 18 -0.91 23.16 9.36
CA LYS A 18 -1.98 22.64 8.50
C LYS A 18 -2.12 21.12 8.65
N LEU A 19 -3.34 20.65 8.47
CA LEU A 19 -3.62 19.21 8.44
C LEU A 19 -4.51 18.91 7.22
N TYR A 20 -4.04 18.03 6.35
CA TYR A 20 -4.83 17.53 5.23
C TYR A 20 -5.22 16.10 5.53
N VAL A 21 -6.51 15.80 5.49
CA VAL A 21 -7.04 14.46 5.74
C VAL A 21 -7.85 14.02 4.53
N GLY A 22 -7.62 12.81 4.08
CA GLY A 22 -8.37 12.23 2.99
C GLY A 22 -8.79 10.82 3.31
N THR A 23 -10.03 10.48 2.94
CA THR A 23 -10.55 9.12 3.06
C THR A 23 -10.89 8.63 1.66
N PHE A 24 -10.41 7.43 1.34
CA PHE A 24 -10.70 6.76 0.08
C PHE A 24 -11.54 5.53 0.39
N GLU A 25 -12.79 5.55 -0.05
CA GLU A 25 -13.75 4.48 0.23
C GLU A 25 -13.85 3.51 -0.95
N ARG A 26 -14.82 2.59 -0.90
CA ARG A 26 -14.95 1.54 -1.91
C ARG A 26 -15.15 2.04 -3.33
N SER A 27 -15.68 3.26 -3.49
CA SER A 27 -15.80 3.90 -4.80
C SER A 27 -14.47 4.37 -5.36
N SER A 28 -13.43 4.34 -4.55
CA SER A 28 -12.09 4.75 -4.94
C SER A 28 -11.32 3.59 -5.57
N ARG A 29 -10.18 3.91 -6.17
CA ARG A 29 -9.37 2.93 -6.87
C ARG A 29 -7.91 3.07 -6.46
N PHE A 30 -7.15 2.00 -6.66
CA PHE A 30 -5.72 2.02 -6.38
C PHE A 30 -4.93 1.44 -7.54
N GLU A 31 -3.67 1.79 -7.59
CA GLU A 31 -2.69 1.17 -8.47
C GLU A 31 -1.38 1.02 -7.71
N ALA A 32 -0.74 -0.12 -7.86
CA ALA A 32 0.56 -0.38 -7.27
C ALA A 32 1.42 -1.04 -8.33
N HIS A 33 2.65 -0.55 -8.49
CA HIS A 33 3.58 -1.17 -9.41
C HIS A 33 5.03 -0.96 -8.96
N VAL A 34 5.91 -1.75 -9.54
CA VAL A 34 7.34 -1.74 -9.23
C VAL A 34 8.10 -1.32 -10.47
N ASP A 35 9.08 -0.44 -10.30
CA ASP A 35 10.05 -0.10 -11.34
C ASP A 35 11.46 -0.32 -10.80
N PRO A 36 12.52 -0.10 -11.61
CA PRO A 36 13.88 -0.34 -11.11
C PRO A 36 14.29 0.52 -9.92
N SER A 37 13.62 1.63 -9.66
CA SER A 37 13.97 2.53 -8.56
C SER A 37 13.16 2.31 -7.30
N GLY A 38 12.02 1.59 -7.37
CA GLY A 38 11.21 1.38 -6.19
C GLY A 38 9.77 1.01 -6.48
N ILE A 39 8.92 1.38 -5.56
CA ILE A 39 7.49 1.04 -5.55
C ILE A 39 6.67 2.30 -5.67
N SER A 40 5.70 2.30 -6.57
CA SER A 40 4.76 3.40 -6.75
C SER A 40 3.37 2.96 -6.32
N LEU A 41 2.75 3.77 -5.48
CA LEU A 41 1.39 3.53 -4.99
C LEU A 41 0.53 4.76 -5.31
N THR A 42 -0.66 4.52 -5.83
CA THR A 42 -1.61 5.58 -6.13
C THR A 42 -2.97 5.20 -5.56
N LEU A 43 -3.61 6.13 -4.88
CA LEU A 43 -5.01 6.04 -4.50
C LEU A 43 -5.73 7.19 -5.17
N GLU A 44 -6.91 6.94 -5.73
CA GLU A 44 -7.66 7.98 -6.38
C GLU A 44 -9.16 7.80 -6.19
N HIS A 45 -9.85 8.91 -6.06
CA HIS A 45 -11.30 8.95 -6.10
C HIS A 45 -11.68 9.71 -7.36
N PRO A 46 -12.16 9.01 -8.39
CA PRO A 46 -12.53 9.66 -9.65
C PRO A 46 -13.76 10.53 -9.48
N GLY A 47 -13.87 11.57 -10.30
CA GLY A 47 -15.01 12.46 -10.25
C GLY A 47 -14.71 13.80 -10.90
N THR A 48 -15.62 14.75 -10.67
CA THR A 48 -15.42 16.12 -11.11
C THR A 48 -14.40 16.82 -10.21
N ASP A 49 -13.97 18.02 -10.61
CA ASP A 49 -12.90 18.75 -9.91
C ASP A 49 -13.16 18.92 -8.41
N ASP A 50 -14.43 19.07 -8.01
CA ASP A 50 -14.78 19.31 -6.61
C ASP A 50 -14.65 18.07 -5.71
N VAL A 51 -14.80 16.87 -6.28
CA VAL A 51 -14.78 15.63 -5.51
C VAL A 51 -13.60 14.74 -5.86
N ARG A 52 -12.91 15.09 -6.93
CA ARG A 52 -11.74 14.32 -7.38
C ARG A 52 -10.58 14.52 -6.42
N LYS A 53 -9.96 13.43 -6.01
CA LYS A 53 -8.76 13.48 -5.20
C LYS A 53 -7.86 12.32 -5.54
N SER A 54 -6.56 12.51 -5.34
CA SER A 54 -5.59 11.46 -5.57
C SER A 54 -4.39 11.66 -4.68
N ILE A 55 -3.70 10.57 -4.39
CA ILE A 55 -2.41 10.61 -3.73
C ILE A 55 -1.46 9.67 -4.46
N HIS A 56 -0.24 10.12 -4.65
CA HIS A 56 0.81 9.35 -5.29
C HIS A 56 1.98 9.24 -4.33
N MET A 57 2.52 8.04 -4.20
CA MET A 57 3.63 7.78 -3.29
C MET A 57 4.67 6.94 -4.02
N HIS A 58 5.92 7.33 -3.92
CA HIS A 58 7.03 6.53 -4.44
C HIS A 58 7.99 6.23 -3.30
N LEU A 59 8.28 4.95 -3.10
CA LEU A 59 9.18 4.50 -2.04
C LEU A 59 10.33 3.73 -2.68
N ASN A 60 11.57 4.10 -2.37
CA ASN A 60 12.70 3.30 -2.82
C ASN A 60 12.69 1.94 -2.10
N PHE A 61 13.40 0.96 -2.69
CA PHE A 61 13.35 -0.40 -2.15
C PHE A 61 13.93 -0.51 -0.74
N GLY A 62 14.96 0.28 -0.44
CA GLY A 62 15.55 0.26 0.90
C GLY A 62 14.57 0.69 1.98
N LEU A 63 13.88 1.80 1.75
CA LEU A 63 12.85 2.25 2.67
C LEU A 63 11.71 1.27 2.77
N PHE A 64 11.25 0.73 1.65
CA PHE A 64 10.16 -0.24 1.67
C PHE A 64 10.55 -1.51 2.43
N ALA A 65 11.80 -1.97 2.27
CA ALA A 65 12.30 -3.10 3.03
C ALA A 65 12.28 -2.82 4.53
N ASP A 66 12.69 -1.63 4.94
CA ASP A 66 12.66 -1.24 6.34
C ASP A 66 11.22 -1.21 6.89
N ILE A 67 10.30 -0.70 6.09
CA ILE A 67 8.87 -0.70 6.46
C ILE A 67 8.38 -2.13 6.65
N LEU A 68 8.72 -3.03 5.74
CA LEU A 68 8.30 -4.42 5.85
C LEU A 68 8.87 -5.09 7.11
N ARG A 69 10.11 -4.79 7.48
CA ARG A 69 10.71 -5.33 8.71
C ARG A 69 10.00 -4.83 9.95
N ASP A 70 9.65 -3.53 9.98
CA ASP A 70 8.87 -2.98 11.08
C ASP A 70 7.49 -3.61 11.18
N LEU A 71 6.82 -3.78 10.04
CA LEU A 71 5.52 -4.45 10.02
C LEU A 71 5.63 -5.88 10.53
N ALA A 72 6.66 -6.61 10.13
CA ALA A 72 6.87 -7.97 10.61
C ALA A 72 7.03 -8.00 12.12
N SER A 73 7.79 -7.05 12.67
CA SER A 73 8.01 -6.96 14.11
C SER A 73 6.71 -6.70 14.87
N THR A 74 5.87 -5.79 14.39
CA THR A 74 4.63 -5.43 15.08
C THR A 74 3.54 -6.48 14.88
N VAL A 75 3.43 -7.04 13.67
CA VAL A 75 2.45 -8.09 13.39
C VAL A 75 2.67 -9.31 14.27
N GLY A 76 3.94 -9.64 14.53
CA GLY A 76 4.26 -10.78 15.37
C GLY A 76 3.81 -10.66 16.84
N ARG A 77 3.41 -9.46 17.26
CA ARG A 77 2.91 -9.22 18.62
C ARG A 77 1.39 -9.28 18.72
N ILE A 78 0.70 -9.42 17.60
CA ILE A 78 -0.76 -9.43 17.55
C ILE A 78 -1.22 -10.87 17.37
N PRO A 79 -2.13 -11.38 18.22
CA PRO A 79 -2.67 -12.72 17.99
C PRO A 79 -3.28 -12.84 16.60
N LYS A 80 -3.05 -13.97 15.97
CA LYS A 80 -3.51 -14.23 14.60
C LYS A 80 -5.00 -13.92 14.42
N ASP A 81 -5.83 -14.31 15.38
CA ASP A 81 -7.28 -14.15 15.29
C ASP A 81 -7.72 -12.69 15.42
N ASP A 82 -6.84 -11.81 15.88
CA ASP A 82 -7.14 -10.38 16.02
C ASP A 82 -6.78 -9.58 14.77
N ILE A 83 -6.20 -10.23 13.75
CA ILE A 83 -5.85 -9.57 12.50
C ILE A 83 -6.96 -9.80 11.50
N LEU A 84 -7.66 -8.72 11.15
CA LEU A 84 -8.73 -8.78 10.17
C LEU A 84 -8.17 -9.22 8.82
N HIS A 85 -8.84 -10.18 8.16
CA HIS A 85 -8.40 -10.73 6.87
C HIS A 85 -6.99 -11.32 6.90
N HIS A 86 -6.63 -11.92 8.04
CA HIS A 86 -5.29 -12.49 8.24
C HIS A 86 -4.86 -13.42 7.11
N ASP A 87 -5.71 -14.37 6.72
CA ASP A 87 -5.32 -15.37 5.72
C ASP A 87 -5.12 -14.75 4.34
N GLN A 88 -5.94 -13.77 3.98
CA GLN A 88 -5.80 -13.04 2.73
C GLN A 88 -4.49 -12.25 2.71
N PHE A 89 -4.17 -11.59 3.82
CA PHE A 89 -2.93 -10.84 3.95
C PHE A 89 -1.71 -11.77 3.87
N ALA A 90 -1.73 -12.87 4.60
CA ALA A 90 -0.63 -13.83 4.60
C ALA A 90 -0.41 -14.43 3.20
N GLN A 91 -1.49 -14.72 2.49
CA GLN A 91 -1.39 -15.24 1.13
C GLN A 91 -0.75 -14.23 0.18
N ALA A 92 -1.14 -12.95 0.30
CA ALA A 92 -0.57 -11.90 -0.53
C ALA A 92 0.93 -11.73 -0.29
N VAL A 93 1.36 -11.82 0.98
CA VAL A 93 2.78 -11.75 1.31
C VAL A 93 3.55 -12.92 0.69
N THR A 94 2.97 -14.13 0.73
CA THR A 94 3.55 -15.30 0.10
C THR A 94 3.67 -15.12 -1.40
N GLU A 95 2.66 -14.57 -2.04
CA GLU A 95 2.70 -14.30 -3.48
C GLU A 95 3.81 -13.30 -3.83
N LEU A 96 3.98 -12.26 -3.03
CA LEU A 96 5.06 -11.30 -3.24
C LEU A 96 6.43 -11.97 -3.12
N GLN A 97 6.60 -12.81 -2.10
CA GLN A 97 7.85 -13.53 -1.89
C GLN A 97 8.19 -14.44 -3.08
N ARG A 98 7.20 -15.16 -3.58
CA ARG A 98 7.41 -16.04 -4.75
C ARG A 98 7.77 -15.26 -5.99
N ALA A 99 7.13 -14.10 -6.18
CA ALA A 99 7.42 -13.25 -7.33
C ALA A 99 8.86 -12.73 -7.30
N LEU A 100 9.36 -12.41 -6.11
CA LEU A 100 10.72 -11.91 -5.96
C LEU A 100 11.80 -12.93 -6.32
N VAL A 101 11.53 -14.22 -6.15
CA VAL A 101 12.49 -15.28 -6.45
C VAL A 101 12.18 -16.02 -7.74
N GLY A 102 11.10 -15.66 -8.43
CA GLY A 102 10.60 -16.41 -9.57
C GLY A 102 11.38 -16.21 -10.87
N ILE A 103 12.13 -15.12 -11.00
CA ILE A 103 12.88 -14.82 -12.21
C ILE A 103 14.37 -14.98 -11.95
N PRO A 104 15.08 -15.85 -12.72
CA PRO A 104 16.50 -16.05 -12.51
C PRO A 104 17.30 -14.77 -12.74
N THR A 105 18.40 -14.64 -12.00
CA THR A 105 19.32 -13.52 -12.15
C THR A 105 19.96 -13.55 -13.53
N LYS A 106 20.03 -12.39 -14.17
CA LYS A 106 20.75 -12.24 -15.41
C LYS A 106 22.25 -12.17 -15.16
N ASN A 107 22.99 -12.89 -15.93
CA ASN A 107 24.45 -12.86 -15.89
C ASN A 107 25.01 -12.22 -17.14
#